data_3aba005b6618d1e35176bef9f52e01e3
#
_entry.id   3aba005b6618d1e35176bef9f52e01e3
#
_cell.length_a   1.000
_cell.length_b   1.000
_cell.length_c   1.000
_cell.angle_alpha   90.00
_cell.angle_beta   90.00
_cell.angle_gamma   90.00
#
_symmetry.space_group_name_H-M   'P 1'
#
loop_
_entity.id
_entity.type
_entity.pdbx_description
1 polymer ?
#
loop_
_entity_poly.entity_id
_entity_poly.type
_entity_poly.pdbx_seq_one_letter_code
_entity_poly.pdbx_strand_id
1 'polypeptide(L)'
;MPGEKSTTNLLRRVREEELPLTLVIINAAAEMYRGAIPRDCWHEPYMSDRELDEEIRAGVEFWGYEQQGRLVGVMGTQAVRDVDLIRHAYVLPSCQGQGVGGALIAHLRDLSARRMLVGTWAAASWAIRFYERHSFQLLEPEMTRRLLQAYWRIGERQIETSVVLANPPYQ
;
A
#
# COMPACT_ATOMS: atom_id res chain seq x y z
N MET A 1 -30.06 -12.34 27.45
CA MET A 1 -29.78 -12.13 26.02
C MET A 1 -28.38 -11.52 25.93
N PRO A 2 -27.39 -12.24 25.42
CA PRO A 2 -26.11 -11.61 25.13
C PRO A 2 -26.34 -10.71 23.92
N GLY A 3 -26.09 -9.40 24.09
CA GLY A 3 -26.20 -8.44 23.00
C GLY A 3 -25.30 -8.83 21.84
N GLU A 4 -25.84 -8.90 20.65
CA GLU A 4 -25.10 -8.92 19.41
C GLU A 4 -24.11 -7.75 19.42
N LYS A 5 -22.83 -8.05 19.60
CA LYS A 5 -21.77 -7.09 19.34
C LYS A 5 -21.82 -6.86 17.84
N SER A 6 -22.47 -5.78 17.42
CA SER A 6 -22.42 -5.30 16.05
C SER A 6 -20.96 -5.28 15.63
N THR A 7 -20.63 -6.14 14.70
CA THR A 7 -19.28 -6.24 14.13
C THR A 7 -19.12 -5.09 13.16
N THR A 8 -18.86 -3.90 13.70
CA THR A 8 -18.73 -2.69 12.88
C THR A 8 -17.32 -2.67 12.32
N ASN A 9 -17.22 -2.89 11.02
CA ASN A 9 -16.01 -2.63 10.26
C ASN A 9 -16.01 -1.15 9.87
N LEU A 10 -14.90 -0.46 10.10
CA LEU A 10 -14.78 0.97 9.86
C LEU A 10 -13.54 1.28 9.01
N LEU A 11 -13.78 2.04 7.94
CA LEU A 11 -12.73 2.66 7.14
C LEU A 11 -12.57 4.11 7.58
N ARG A 12 -11.39 4.50 7.96
CA ARG A 12 -11.09 5.85 8.43
C ARG A 12 -9.62 6.21 8.31
N ARG A 13 -9.30 7.47 8.45
CA ARG A 13 -7.89 7.88 8.59
C ARG A 13 -7.28 7.27 9.83
N VAL A 14 -6.03 6.86 9.72
CA VAL A 14 -5.21 6.44 10.86
C VAL A 14 -4.92 7.66 11.73
N ARG A 15 -5.07 7.50 13.03
CA ARG A 15 -4.79 8.55 14.00
C ARG A 15 -3.30 8.57 14.34
N GLU A 16 -2.78 9.70 14.79
CA GLU A 16 -1.37 9.86 15.14
C GLU A 16 -0.91 8.85 16.19
N GLU A 17 -1.74 8.64 17.22
CA GLU A 17 -1.45 7.65 18.28
C GLU A 17 -1.45 6.19 17.80
N GLU A 18 -1.92 5.92 16.57
CA GLU A 18 -1.95 4.60 15.94
C GLU A 18 -0.75 4.34 15.01
N LEU A 19 0.14 5.31 14.83
CA LEU A 19 1.32 5.14 13.98
C LEU A 19 2.23 3.99 14.44
N PRO A 20 2.45 3.76 15.74
CA PRO A 20 3.20 2.58 16.19
C PRO A 20 2.52 1.26 15.76
N LEU A 21 1.19 1.19 15.82
CA LEU A 21 0.44 0.01 15.36
C LEU A 21 0.48 -0.13 13.83
N THR A 22 0.43 0.99 13.10
CA THR A 22 0.63 1.02 11.65
C THR A 22 1.97 0.39 11.26
N LEU A 23 3.03 0.74 11.97
CA LEU A 23 4.36 0.18 11.77
C LEU A 23 4.40 -1.33 12.03
N VAL A 24 3.73 -1.80 13.08
CA VAL A 24 3.60 -3.24 13.39
C VAL A 24 2.89 -3.97 12.24
N ILE A 25 1.81 -3.42 11.71
CA ILE A 25 1.07 -4.01 10.58
C ILE A 25 1.95 -4.09 9.34
N ILE A 26 2.64 -3.00 9.00
CA ILE A 26 3.53 -2.94 7.83
C ILE A 26 4.62 -4.01 7.95
N ASN A 27 5.33 -4.06 9.07
CA ASN A 27 6.44 -4.99 9.24
C ASN A 27 5.99 -6.46 9.29
N ALA A 28 4.86 -6.75 9.92
CA ALA A 28 4.31 -8.10 9.95
C ALA A 28 3.87 -8.59 8.56
N ALA A 29 3.21 -7.74 7.80
CA ALA A 29 2.74 -8.07 6.46
C ALA A 29 3.86 -8.10 5.41
N ALA A 30 4.91 -7.30 5.59
CA ALA A 30 6.06 -7.24 4.68
C ALA A 30 6.86 -8.54 4.63
N GLU A 31 6.72 -9.43 5.62
CA GLU A 31 7.37 -10.75 5.61
C GLU A 31 7.01 -11.58 4.36
N MET A 32 5.83 -11.38 3.77
CA MET A 32 5.47 -12.02 2.49
C MET A 32 6.42 -11.67 1.35
N TYR A 33 7.05 -10.49 1.43
CA TYR A 33 7.96 -10.01 0.38
C TYR A 33 9.39 -10.54 0.57
N ARG A 34 9.69 -11.20 1.68
CA ARG A 34 10.98 -11.86 1.87
C ARG A 34 11.18 -12.89 0.77
N GLY A 35 12.25 -12.74 -0.02
CA GLY A 35 12.51 -13.56 -1.21
C GLY A 35 11.95 -13.01 -2.53
N ALA A 36 10.91 -12.17 -2.51
CA ALA A 36 10.48 -11.40 -3.68
C ALA A 36 11.27 -10.09 -3.83
N ILE A 37 11.59 -9.45 -2.70
CA ILE A 37 12.51 -8.30 -2.68
C ILE A 37 13.93 -8.84 -2.87
N PRO A 38 14.74 -8.27 -3.78
CA PRO A 38 16.15 -8.63 -3.91
C PRO A 38 16.88 -8.51 -2.55
N ARG A 39 17.81 -9.41 -2.27
CA ARG A 39 18.51 -9.45 -0.98
C ARG A 39 19.23 -8.14 -0.66
N ASP A 40 19.77 -7.50 -1.67
CA ASP A 40 20.45 -6.19 -1.58
C ASP A 40 19.50 -5.01 -1.35
N CYS A 41 18.19 -5.23 -1.49
CA CYS A 41 17.14 -4.24 -1.20
C CYS A 41 16.36 -4.54 0.09
N TRP A 42 16.58 -5.70 0.70
CA TRP A 42 15.91 -6.09 1.95
C TRP A 42 16.71 -5.62 3.15
N HIS A 43 16.06 -4.99 4.11
CA HIS A 43 16.64 -4.64 5.41
C HIS A 43 15.66 -4.91 6.57
N GLU A 44 16.18 -4.98 7.78
CA GLU A 44 15.45 -5.25 9.01
C GLU A 44 15.59 -4.06 10.00
N PRO A 45 14.48 -3.54 10.54
CA PRO A 45 13.11 -3.85 10.14
C PRO A 45 12.84 -3.43 8.70
N TYR A 46 11.81 -3.97 8.08
CA TYR A 46 11.39 -3.57 6.73
C TYR A 46 11.07 -2.07 6.65
N MET A 47 10.39 -1.54 7.67
CA MET A 47 10.18 -0.12 7.89
C MET A 47 10.52 0.23 9.35
N SER A 48 11.37 1.21 9.54
CA SER A 48 11.70 1.80 10.85
C SER A 48 10.74 2.94 11.21
N ASP A 49 10.71 3.33 12.49
CA ASP A 49 9.98 4.53 12.94
C ASP A 49 10.39 5.78 12.16
N ARG A 50 11.68 5.94 11.93
CA ARG A 50 12.23 7.08 11.18
C ARG A 50 11.73 7.10 9.74
N GLU A 51 11.72 5.97 9.06
CA GLU A 51 11.22 5.87 7.69
C GLU A 51 9.72 6.19 7.62
N LEU A 52 8.93 5.70 8.58
CA LEU A 52 7.51 6.04 8.66
C LEU A 52 7.30 7.55 8.84
N ASP A 53 8.07 8.18 9.73
CA ASP A 53 8.02 9.62 9.93
C ASP A 53 8.41 10.40 8.66
N GLU A 54 9.43 9.93 7.93
CA GLU A 54 9.85 10.53 6.66
C GLU A 54 8.75 10.42 5.60
N GLU A 55 8.04 9.29 5.50
CA GLU A 55 6.91 9.09 4.60
C GLU A 55 5.77 10.06 4.92
N ILE A 56 5.41 10.22 6.18
CA ILE A 56 4.35 11.13 6.61
C ILE A 56 4.74 12.58 6.31
N ARG A 57 5.97 12.99 6.59
CA ARG A 57 6.47 14.33 6.24
C ARG A 57 6.51 14.57 4.74
N ALA A 58 6.69 13.52 3.94
CA ALA A 58 6.63 13.59 2.49
C ALA A 58 5.19 13.65 1.95
N GLY A 59 4.18 13.61 2.82
CA GLY A 59 2.77 13.75 2.46
C GLY A 59 2.00 12.45 2.31
N VAL A 60 2.53 11.32 2.80
CA VAL A 60 1.77 10.07 2.84
C VAL A 60 0.71 10.16 3.93
N GLU A 61 -0.54 9.97 3.56
CA GLU A 61 -1.69 9.87 4.45
C GLU A 61 -2.16 8.41 4.54
N PHE A 62 -2.24 7.87 5.76
CA PHE A 62 -2.68 6.49 5.98
C PHE A 62 -4.17 6.39 6.26
N TRP A 63 -4.82 5.47 5.57
CA TRP A 63 -6.17 5.00 5.84
C TRP A 63 -6.11 3.63 6.46
N GLY A 64 -6.98 3.39 7.41
CA GLY A 64 -7.03 2.16 8.19
C GLY A 64 -8.36 1.44 8.07
N TYR A 65 -8.29 0.13 8.11
CA TYR A 65 -9.46 -0.74 8.25
C TYR A 65 -9.50 -1.27 9.68
N GLU A 66 -10.54 -0.89 10.39
CA GLU A 66 -10.80 -1.34 11.75
C GLU A 66 -11.81 -2.47 11.75
N GLN A 67 -11.49 -3.55 12.41
CA GLN A 67 -12.34 -4.71 12.62
C GLN A 67 -12.45 -5.00 14.11
N GLN A 68 -13.67 -5.02 14.63
CA GLN A 68 -13.92 -5.24 16.06
C GLN A 68 -13.13 -4.30 16.99
N GLY A 69 -13.03 -3.03 16.63
CA GLY A 69 -12.29 -2.02 17.39
C GLY A 69 -10.77 -2.10 17.29
N ARG A 70 -10.22 -2.90 16.36
CA ARG A 70 -8.78 -3.07 16.14
C ARG A 70 -8.41 -2.72 14.71
N LEU A 71 -7.36 -1.95 14.55
CA LEU A 71 -6.76 -1.68 13.24
C LEU A 71 -6.09 -2.97 12.73
N VAL A 72 -6.50 -3.46 11.57
CA VAL A 72 -5.99 -4.73 10.98
C VAL A 72 -5.39 -4.56 9.59
N GLY A 73 -5.60 -3.43 8.95
CA GLY A 73 -5.02 -3.12 7.65
C GLY A 73 -4.81 -1.63 7.48
N VAL A 74 -3.82 -1.26 6.70
CA VAL A 74 -3.49 0.12 6.36
C VAL A 74 -3.18 0.25 4.89
N MET A 75 -3.47 1.41 4.33
CA MET A 75 -3.08 1.76 2.97
C MET A 75 -2.81 3.27 2.92
N GLY A 76 -1.61 3.65 2.50
CA GLY A 76 -1.23 5.03 2.33
C GLY A 76 -1.58 5.56 0.96
N THR A 77 -1.83 6.85 0.87
CA THR A 77 -1.93 7.59 -0.39
C THR A 77 -1.08 8.84 -0.31
N GLN A 78 -0.48 9.22 -1.43
CA GLN A 78 0.36 10.41 -1.52
C GLN A 78 0.06 11.15 -2.81
N ALA A 79 -0.36 12.39 -2.70
CA ALA A 79 -0.53 13.26 -3.86
C ALA A 79 0.85 13.73 -4.36
N VAL A 80 1.19 13.37 -5.60
CA VAL A 80 2.44 13.77 -6.25
C VAL A 80 2.10 14.35 -7.61
N ARG A 81 2.32 15.66 -7.79
CA ARG A 81 1.97 16.37 -9.02
C ARG A 81 0.51 16.13 -9.43
N ASP A 82 0.30 15.40 -10.51
CA ASP A 82 -1.00 15.13 -11.13
C ASP A 82 -1.58 13.75 -10.85
N VAL A 83 -0.91 12.94 -10.01
CA VAL A 83 -1.34 11.60 -9.64
C VAL A 83 -1.44 11.41 -8.13
N ASP A 84 -2.17 10.39 -7.71
CA ASP A 84 -2.16 9.86 -6.36
C ASP A 84 -1.44 8.51 -6.35
N LEU A 85 -0.38 8.41 -5.55
CA LEU A 85 0.34 7.16 -5.36
C LEU A 85 -0.31 6.34 -4.25
N ILE A 86 -0.49 5.05 -4.47
CA ILE A 86 -0.74 4.09 -3.39
C ILE A 86 0.60 3.76 -2.73
N ARG A 87 0.65 3.89 -1.42
CA ARG A 87 1.85 3.65 -0.62
C ARG A 87 1.53 2.71 0.53
N HIS A 88 2.44 1.75 0.80
CA HIS A 88 2.39 0.93 2.01
C HIS A 88 1.03 0.26 2.27
N ALA A 89 0.55 -0.51 1.30
CA ALA A 89 -0.70 -1.27 1.36
C ALA A 89 -0.45 -2.62 2.05
N TYR A 90 -0.86 -2.75 3.32
CA TYR A 90 -0.58 -3.91 4.14
C TYR A 90 -1.78 -4.31 5.01
N VAL A 91 -2.00 -5.61 5.13
CA VAL A 91 -3.03 -6.22 5.99
C VAL A 91 -2.34 -7.23 6.90
N LEU A 92 -2.68 -7.23 8.18
CA LEU A 92 -2.17 -8.25 9.12
C LEU A 92 -2.33 -9.65 8.52
N PRO A 93 -1.30 -10.51 8.60
CA PRO A 93 -1.35 -11.86 8.03
C PRO A 93 -2.58 -12.67 8.46
N SER A 94 -3.00 -12.54 9.72
CA SER A 94 -4.19 -13.21 10.26
C SER A 94 -5.53 -12.68 9.70
N CYS A 95 -5.53 -11.53 9.04
CA CYS A 95 -6.72 -10.89 8.50
C CYS A 95 -6.72 -10.83 6.96
N GLN A 96 -5.73 -11.43 6.32
CA GLN A 96 -5.68 -11.53 4.86
C GLN A 96 -6.75 -12.48 4.32
N GLY A 97 -7.15 -12.28 3.07
CA GLY A 97 -8.20 -13.08 2.43
C GLY A 97 -9.62 -12.79 2.94
N GLN A 98 -9.83 -11.75 3.73
CA GLN A 98 -11.12 -11.34 4.29
C GLN A 98 -11.68 -10.06 3.64
N GLY A 99 -11.09 -9.61 2.54
CA GLY A 99 -11.55 -8.43 1.81
C GLY A 99 -11.06 -7.08 2.35
N VAL A 100 -10.19 -7.06 3.36
CA VAL A 100 -9.67 -5.83 3.99
C VAL A 100 -8.94 -4.95 2.98
N GLY A 101 -7.99 -5.52 2.25
CA GLY A 101 -7.24 -4.79 1.22
C GLY A 101 -8.13 -4.27 0.10
N GLY A 102 -9.11 -5.08 -0.34
CA GLY A 102 -10.08 -4.67 -1.34
C GLY A 102 -10.96 -3.50 -0.90
N ALA A 103 -11.41 -3.50 0.36
CA ALA A 103 -12.18 -2.40 0.93
C ALA A 103 -11.35 -1.10 1.01
N LEU A 104 -10.08 -1.20 1.43
CA LEU A 104 -9.18 -0.05 1.49
C LEU A 104 -8.95 0.57 0.11
N ILE A 105 -8.60 -0.24 -0.90
CA ILE A 105 -8.33 0.30 -2.24
C ILE A 105 -9.57 0.86 -2.91
N ALA A 106 -10.75 0.25 -2.71
CA ALA A 106 -12.01 0.79 -3.20
C ALA A 106 -12.30 2.16 -2.58
N HIS A 107 -12.13 2.29 -1.27
CA HIS A 107 -12.31 3.55 -0.56
C HIS A 107 -11.37 4.65 -1.08
N LEU A 108 -10.10 4.35 -1.28
CA LEU A 108 -9.14 5.33 -1.81
C LEU A 108 -9.46 5.73 -3.25
N ARG A 109 -9.93 4.81 -4.07
CA ARG A 109 -10.39 5.13 -5.43
C ARG A 109 -11.60 6.06 -5.44
N ASP A 110 -12.54 5.87 -4.52
CA ASP A 110 -13.72 6.73 -4.40
C ASP A 110 -13.36 8.14 -3.94
N LEU A 111 -12.29 8.29 -3.17
CA LEU A 111 -11.79 9.60 -2.71
C LEU A 111 -10.94 10.31 -3.77
N SER A 112 -10.28 9.59 -4.66
CA SER A 112 -9.35 10.18 -5.62
C SER A 112 -10.07 10.66 -6.88
N ALA A 113 -9.80 11.92 -7.25
CA ALA A 113 -10.20 12.49 -8.55
C ALA A 113 -9.08 12.40 -9.61
N ARG A 114 -7.94 11.80 -9.25
CA ARG A 114 -6.74 11.74 -10.09
C ARG A 114 -6.47 10.31 -10.55
N ARG A 115 -5.56 10.17 -11.52
CA ARG A 115 -5.00 8.84 -11.82
C ARG A 115 -4.24 8.33 -10.61
N MET A 116 -4.50 7.09 -10.24
CA MET A 116 -3.78 6.41 -9.18
C MET A 116 -2.70 5.52 -9.77
N LEU A 117 -1.52 5.55 -9.19
CA LEU A 117 -0.40 4.68 -9.53
C LEU A 117 0.01 3.87 -8.30
N VAL A 118 0.41 2.65 -8.52
CA VAL A 118 1.04 1.82 -7.50
C VAL A 118 2.29 1.17 -8.06
N GLY A 119 3.39 1.26 -7.32
CA GLY A 119 4.63 0.56 -7.59
C GLY A 119 4.76 -0.65 -6.67
N THR A 120 5.15 -1.79 -7.20
CA THR A 120 5.46 -2.99 -6.42
C THR A 120 6.60 -3.77 -7.03
N TRP A 121 7.15 -4.74 -6.28
CA TRP A 121 8.23 -5.58 -6.77
C TRP A 121 7.74 -6.50 -7.90
N ALA A 122 8.50 -6.59 -8.98
CA ALA A 122 8.13 -7.42 -10.14
C ALA A 122 7.94 -8.90 -9.78
N ALA A 123 8.69 -9.41 -8.80
CA ALA A 123 8.56 -10.78 -8.31
C ALA A 123 7.34 -11.02 -7.39
N ALA A 124 6.68 -9.97 -6.92
CA ALA A 124 5.50 -10.05 -6.05
C ALA A 124 4.22 -10.28 -6.87
N SER A 125 4.11 -11.44 -7.50
CA SER A 125 3.00 -11.77 -8.40
C SER A 125 1.62 -11.69 -7.74
N TRP A 126 1.53 -11.98 -6.44
CA TRP A 126 0.28 -11.86 -5.67
C TRP A 126 -0.18 -10.41 -5.53
N ALA A 127 0.76 -9.47 -5.35
CA ALA A 127 0.46 -8.04 -5.27
C ALA A 127 -0.02 -7.51 -6.63
N ILE A 128 0.66 -7.89 -7.71
CA ILE A 128 0.24 -7.54 -9.08
C ILE A 128 -1.19 -8.02 -9.32
N ARG A 129 -1.48 -9.31 -9.07
CA ARG A 129 -2.84 -9.86 -9.25
C ARG A 129 -3.89 -9.18 -8.36
N PHE A 130 -3.50 -8.77 -7.14
CA PHE A 130 -4.40 -8.03 -6.26
C PHE A 130 -4.83 -6.71 -6.93
N TYR A 131 -3.89 -5.92 -7.42
CA TYR A 131 -4.20 -4.64 -8.07
C TYR A 131 -4.98 -4.83 -9.38
N GLU A 132 -4.64 -5.83 -10.18
CA GLU A 132 -5.37 -6.15 -11.41
C GLU A 132 -6.85 -6.49 -11.12
N ARG A 133 -7.14 -7.26 -10.07
CA ARG A 133 -8.51 -7.54 -9.63
C ARG A 133 -9.27 -6.29 -9.18
N HIS A 134 -8.56 -5.23 -8.82
CA HIS A 134 -9.14 -3.95 -8.43
C HIS A 134 -9.04 -2.87 -9.52
N SER A 135 -9.02 -3.32 -10.79
CA SER A 135 -9.10 -2.46 -11.99
C SER A 135 -7.86 -1.60 -12.22
N PHE A 136 -6.71 -1.99 -11.69
CA PHE A 136 -5.44 -1.42 -12.09
C PHE A 136 -4.86 -2.23 -13.25
N GLN A 137 -4.24 -1.55 -14.19
CA GLN A 137 -3.57 -2.19 -15.32
C GLN A 137 -2.06 -2.16 -15.13
N LEU A 138 -1.44 -3.33 -15.29
CA LEU A 138 0.02 -3.45 -15.33
C LEU A 138 0.55 -2.73 -16.58
N LEU A 139 1.55 -1.89 -16.37
CA LEU A 139 2.14 -1.08 -17.44
C LEU A 139 3.36 -1.76 -18.06
N GLU A 140 3.61 -1.42 -19.32
CA GLU A 140 4.80 -1.89 -20.05
C GLU A 140 6.10 -1.41 -19.38
N PRO A 141 7.22 -2.14 -19.52
CA PRO A 141 8.47 -1.84 -18.84
C PRO A 141 9.01 -0.42 -19.07
N GLU A 142 8.91 0.09 -20.29
CA GLU A 142 9.39 1.44 -20.61
C GLU A 142 8.56 2.52 -19.89
N MET A 143 7.24 2.39 -19.90
CA MET A 143 6.34 3.30 -19.18
C MET A 143 6.56 3.19 -17.66
N THR A 144 6.68 1.98 -17.14
CA THR A 144 7.00 1.72 -15.73
C THR A 144 8.25 2.49 -15.31
N ARG A 145 9.35 2.36 -16.05
CA ARG A 145 10.60 3.05 -15.75
C ARG A 145 10.44 4.57 -15.72
N ARG A 146 9.79 5.12 -16.73
CA ARG A 146 9.52 6.57 -16.81
C ARG A 146 8.72 7.07 -15.61
N LEU A 147 7.68 6.35 -15.21
CA LEU A 147 6.83 6.75 -14.09
C LEU A 147 7.54 6.61 -12.75
N LEU A 148 8.30 5.53 -12.53
CA LEU A 148 9.10 5.37 -11.32
C LEU A 148 10.10 6.51 -11.15
N GLN A 149 10.81 6.89 -12.22
CA GLN A 149 11.74 8.02 -12.21
C GLN A 149 11.05 9.37 -11.99
N ALA A 150 9.82 9.53 -12.49
CA ALA A 150 9.09 10.79 -12.40
C ALA A 150 8.42 11.02 -11.04
N TYR A 151 7.90 9.98 -10.40
CA TYR A 151 7.00 10.09 -9.25
C TYR A 151 7.54 9.47 -7.95
N TRP A 152 8.56 8.60 -8.01
CA TRP A 152 9.16 7.98 -6.82
C TRP A 152 10.58 8.47 -6.58
N ARG A 153 10.98 8.47 -5.31
CA ARG A 153 12.36 8.74 -4.87
C ARG A 153 13.01 7.41 -4.47
N ILE A 154 13.33 6.60 -5.45
CA ILE A 154 13.95 5.28 -5.27
C ILE A 154 15.21 5.15 -6.13
N GLY A 155 16.11 4.27 -5.71
CA GLY A 155 17.35 4.00 -6.43
C GLY A 155 17.15 3.15 -7.68
N GLU A 156 18.14 3.15 -8.55
CA GLU A 156 18.12 2.43 -9.84
C GLU A 156 17.83 0.93 -9.67
N ARG A 157 18.43 0.29 -8.67
CA ARG A 157 18.21 -1.13 -8.38
C ARG A 157 16.74 -1.44 -8.09
N GLN A 158 16.05 -0.58 -7.38
CA GLN A 158 14.62 -0.74 -7.11
C GLN A 158 13.77 -0.48 -8.36
N ILE A 159 14.16 0.50 -9.18
CA ILE A 159 13.50 0.76 -10.48
C ILE A 159 13.56 -0.48 -11.37
N GLU A 160 14.73 -1.10 -11.51
CA GLU A 160 14.94 -2.28 -12.34
C GLU A 160 14.14 -3.51 -11.90
N THR A 161 13.79 -3.59 -10.62
CA THR A 161 13.12 -4.74 -10.02
C THR A 161 11.66 -4.49 -9.66
N SER A 162 11.11 -3.35 -10.07
CA SER A 162 9.74 -2.93 -9.78
C SER A 162 8.87 -2.86 -11.04
N VAL A 163 7.56 -2.92 -10.82
CA VAL A 163 6.53 -2.67 -11.82
C VAL A 163 5.59 -1.56 -11.34
N VAL A 164 4.86 -0.95 -12.27
CA VAL A 164 3.82 0.03 -11.98
C VAL A 164 2.49 -0.44 -12.56
N LEU A 165 1.43 -0.26 -11.78
CA LEU A 165 0.06 -0.42 -12.25
C LEU A 165 -0.67 0.91 -12.13
N ALA A 166 -1.62 1.17 -13.00
CA ALA A 166 -2.35 2.43 -13.08
C ALA A 166 -3.87 2.23 -13.14
N ASN A 167 -4.61 3.16 -12.54
CA ASN A 167 -6.06 3.29 -12.66
C ASN A 167 -6.45 4.78 -12.70
N PRO A 168 -7.13 5.29 -13.76
CA PRO A 168 -7.35 4.59 -15.03
C PRO A 168 -6.04 4.32 -15.77
N PRO A 169 -6.04 3.38 -16.72
CA PRO A 169 -4.85 3.07 -17.50
C PRO A 169 -4.41 4.25 -18.39
N TYR A 170 -3.15 4.28 -18.78
CA TYR A 170 -2.67 5.15 -19.84
C TYR A 170 -3.15 4.64 -21.19
N GLN A 171 -3.55 5.57 -22.06
CA GLN A 171 -3.89 5.29 -23.44
C GLN A 171 -2.65 5.21 -24.30
#